data_498e144ee707c807ec1b4b3074dae489
#
_entry.id   498e144ee707c807ec1b4b3074dae489
#
_cell.length_a   1.000
_cell.length_b   1.000
_cell.length_c   1.000
_cell.angle_alpha   90.00
_cell.angle_beta   90.00
_cell.angle_gamma   90.00
#
_symmetry.space_group_name_H-M   'P 1'
#
loop_
_entity.id
_entity.type
_entity.pdbx_description
1 polymer ?
#
loop_
_entity_poly.entity_id
_entity_poly.type
_entity_poly.pdbx_seq_one_letter_code
_entity_poly.pdbx_strand_id
1 'polypeptide(L)'
;MKKLMVIGCLITGLLAVGLVKEAPAKPTRNILIAGGRTTSPWYPLSQGLARFINQKSDWLRAEVVSTAGITGNLDIAKEKPKDYIGVDSFAHIHYRPGHPWGEKRGTYTGMRFIANVSSETQCLITYDSGIKKVQDLAGKTVDVGRKGAANTVDHMAVLEKYGVLDKVKLVYTGYGGGADKLKDGLVDATMMMFDHIYPDKFTKGGFIENLETKGPIYYIGFDRDTLLQLRDSEYATVPVWVPARAMDPNTQPQALWAYDIPTFYIADERMDEDTVYEITRIIWETPADEWAKWHPIGAHMNETFKPAMPSLKLYKAHPGAKKFYDEHGIELKDLADLLH
;
A
#
# COMPACT_ATOMS: atom_id res chain seq x y z
N MET A 1 -65.72 9.86 -67.36
CA MET A 1 -64.33 10.22 -67.33
C MET A 1 -64.06 11.13 -66.08
N LYS A 2 -63.57 10.55 -65.04
CA LYS A 2 -63.32 11.27 -63.80
C LYS A 2 -61.77 11.48 -63.65
N LYS A 3 -61.35 12.72 -63.65
CA LYS A 3 -59.96 13.09 -63.41
C LYS A 3 -59.64 13.00 -61.89
N LEU A 4 -58.65 12.21 -61.56
CA LEU A 4 -58.13 12.08 -60.22
C LEU A 4 -57.00 13.11 -60.05
N MET A 5 -57.14 14.01 -59.07
CA MET A 5 -56.17 15.04 -58.72
C MET A 5 -55.36 14.50 -57.58
N VAL A 6 -54.05 14.26 -57.79
CA VAL A 6 -53.12 13.82 -56.75
C VAL A 6 -52.49 15.09 -56.15
N ILE A 7 -52.79 15.35 -54.88
CA ILE A 7 -52.16 16.42 -54.07
C ILE A 7 -50.92 15.79 -53.41
N GLY A 8 -49.73 16.17 -53.85
CA GLY A 8 -48.46 15.81 -53.20
C GLY A 8 -48.19 16.75 -52.01
N CYS A 9 -48.20 16.20 -50.79
CA CYS A 9 -47.69 16.89 -49.62
C CYS A 9 -46.18 16.72 -49.55
N LEU A 10 -45.41 17.80 -49.79
CA LEU A 10 -44.00 17.87 -49.46
C LEU A 10 -43.86 18.10 -47.92
N ILE A 11 -43.41 17.10 -47.20
CA ILE A 11 -42.98 17.20 -45.83
C ILE A 11 -41.51 17.60 -45.83
N THR A 12 -41.23 18.88 -45.62
CA THR A 12 -39.86 19.38 -45.31
C THR A 12 -39.53 19.07 -43.88
N GLY A 13 -38.82 17.95 -43.68
CA GLY A 13 -38.24 17.63 -42.39
C GLY A 13 -37.02 18.53 -42.09
N LEU A 14 -37.17 19.50 -41.19
CA LEU A 14 -36.04 20.22 -40.59
C LEU A 14 -35.27 19.22 -39.70
N LEU A 15 -34.14 18.76 -40.14
CA LEU A 15 -33.13 18.14 -39.28
C LEU A 15 -32.48 19.23 -38.41
N ALA A 16 -32.96 19.39 -37.20
CA ALA A 16 -32.24 20.17 -36.16
C ALA A 16 -30.97 19.41 -35.78
N VAL A 17 -29.84 19.70 -36.45
CA VAL A 17 -28.52 19.31 -36.00
C VAL A 17 -28.23 20.10 -34.73
N GLY A 18 -28.50 19.52 -33.58
CA GLY A 18 -28.08 20.04 -32.33
C GLY A 18 -26.56 20.13 -32.28
N LEU A 19 -26.01 21.31 -32.38
CA LEU A 19 -24.60 21.58 -32.09
C LEU A 19 -24.37 21.18 -30.62
N VAL A 20 -23.86 19.98 -30.39
CA VAL A 20 -23.27 19.62 -29.11
C VAL A 20 -22.07 20.54 -28.94
N LYS A 21 -22.23 21.56 -28.10
CA LYS A 21 -21.14 22.45 -27.74
C LYS A 21 -20.13 21.59 -26.97
N GLU A 22 -19.05 21.18 -27.59
CA GLU A 22 -17.95 20.52 -26.90
C GLU A 22 -17.51 21.42 -25.74
N ALA A 23 -17.46 20.84 -24.55
CA ALA A 23 -16.92 21.53 -23.40
C ALA A 23 -15.46 21.93 -23.69
N PRO A 24 -15.01 23.12 -23.33
CA PRO A 24 -13.64 23.54 -23.60
C PRO A 24 -12.67 22.52 -22.97
N ALA A 25 -11.67 22.11 -23.78
CA ALA A 25 -10.65 21.17 -23.31
C ALA A 25 -9.98 21.71 -22.04
N LYS A 26 -9.85 20.84 -21.03
CA LYS A 26 -9.15 21.21 -19.79
C LYS A 26 -7.68 21.57 -20.12
N PRO A 27 -7.13 22.64 -19.51
CA PRO A 27 -5.71 22.95 -19.69
C PRO A 27 -4.83 21.82 -19.18
N THR A 28 -3.73 21.57 -19.87
CA THR A 28 -2.77 20.55 -19.47
C THR A 28 -2.23 20.85 -18.06
N ARG A 29 -2.26 19.85 -17.20
CA ARG A 29 -1.75 19.89 -15.83
C ARG A 29 -0.63 18.86 -15.66
N ASN A 30 0.49 19.28 -15.08
CA ASN A 30 1.59 18.40 -14.72
C ASN A 30 1.55 18.08 -13.24
N ILE A 31 1.80 16.82 -12.91
CA ILE A 31 1.96 16.34 -11.53
C ILE A 31 3.22 15.50 -11.42
N LEU A 32 3.73 15.37 -10.22
CA LEU A 32 4.85 14.50 -9.89
C LEU A 32 4.39 13.37 -8.99
N ILE A 33 4.93 12.17 -9.24
CA ILE A 33 4.68 10.99 -8.42
C ILE A 33 5.93 10.72 -7.58
N ALA A 34 5.83 10.86 -6.27
CA ALA A 34 6.89 10.51 -5.33
C ALA A 34 6.95 8.98 -5.18
N GLY A 35 7.82 8.34 -5.96
CA GLY A 35 7.88 6.88 -6.11
C GLY A 35 8.68 6.16 -5.03
N GLY A 36 9.27 6.87 -4.08
CA GLY A 36 10.16 6.28 -3.10
C GLY A 36 11.58 6.04 -3.64
N ARG A 37 12.29 5.08 -3.05
CA ARG A 37 13.65 4.73 -3.49
C ARG A 37 13.60 3.93 -4.78
N THR A 38 14.57 4.12 -5.66
CA THR A 38 14.68 3.37 -6.92
C THR A 38 14.83 1.84 -6.73
N THR A 39 15.25 1.41 -5.54
CA THR A 39 15.39 0.00 -5.16
C THR A 39 14.13 -0.60 -4.53
N SER A 40 13.06 0.20 -4.36
CA SER A 40 11.78 -0.29 -3.82
C SER A 40 10.85 -0.74 -4.95
N PRO A 41 9.93 -1.69 -4.71
CA PRO A 41 8.97 -2.15 -5.70
C PRO A 41 7.99 -1.04 -6.13
N TRP A 42 7.80 -0.02 -5.30
CA TRP A 42 6.88 1.09 -5.57
C TRP A 42 7.39 2.07 -6.63
N TYR A 43 8.71 2.16 -6.81
CA TYR A 43 9.28 3.04 -7.82
C TYR A 43 8.88 2.61 -9.25
N PRO A 44 9.10 1.35 -9.70
CA PRO A 44 8.62 0.91 -10.99
C PRO A 44 7.09 0.94 -11.11
N LEU A 45 6.32 0.64 -10.05
CA LEU A 45 4.86 0.80 -10.08
C LEU A 45 4.44 2.26 -10.28
N SER A 46 5.15 3.22 -9.67
CA SER A 46 4.91 4.65 -9.90
C SER A 46 5.25 5.07 -11.32
N GLN A 47 6.30 4.48 -11.93
CA GLN A 47 6.60 4.68 -13.36
C GLN A 47 5.48 4.13 -14.25
N GLY A 48 4.90 2.97 -13.88
CA GLY A 48 3.71 2.42 -14.51
C GLY A 48 2.54 3.40 -14.45
N LEU A 49 2.24 3.94 -13.26
CA LEU A 49 1.17 4.93 -13.08
C LEU A 49 1.40 6.17 -13.95
N ALA A 50 2.61 6.74 -13.95
CA ALA A 50 2.92 7.90 -14.78
C ALA A 50 2.67 7.61 -16.27
N ARG A 51 3.10 6.43 -16.74
CA ARG A 51 2.85 6.01 -18.13
C ARG A 51 1.35 5.87 -18.42
N PHE A 52 0.59 5.24 -17.53
CA PHE A 52 -0.85 5.09 -17.71
C PHE A 52 -1.57 6.45 -17.75
N ILE A 53 -1.19 7.39 -16.87
CA ILE A 53 -1.71 8.75 -16.88
C ILE A 53 -1.41 9.42 -18.23
N ASN A 54 -0.17 9.37 -18.69
CA ASN A 54 0.26 10.01 -19.93
C ASN A 54 -0.38 9.42 -21.18
N GLN A 55 -0.84 8.14 -21.12
CA GLN A 55 -1.51 7.45 -22.23
C GLN A 55 -3.04 7.61 -22.21
N LYS A 56 -3.65 7.67 -21.02
CA LYS A 56 -5.11 7.57 -20.86
C LYS A 56 -5.79 8.90 -20.52
N SER A 57 -5.02 9.95 -20.22
CA SER A 57 -5.57 11.28 -19.96
C SER A 57 -5.20 12.27 -21.08
N ASP A 58 -6.17 13.07 -21.50
CA ASP A 58 -5.96 14.10 -22.52
C ASP A 58 -5.34 15.37 -21.94
N TRP A 59 -5.48 15.60 -20.63
CA TRP A 59 -5.11 16.84 -19.96
C TRP A 59 -4.11 16.69 -18.81
N LEU A 60 -3.97 15.49 -18.21
CA LEU A 60 -3.05 15.24 -17.10
C LEU A 60 -1.75 14.62 -17.62
N ARG A 61 -0.62 15.12 -17.10
CA ARG A 61 0.72 14.57 -17.37
C ARG A 61 1.42 14.28 -16.07
N ALA A 62 2.15 13.17 -16.00
CA ALA A 62 2.83 12.73 -14.79
C ALA A 62 4.28 12.33 -15.06
N GLU A 63 5.15 12.66 -14.10
CA GLU A 63 6.53 12.22 -14.03
C GLU A 63 6.82 11.63 -12.66
N VAL A 64 7.80 10.73 -12.56
CA VAL A 64 8.18 10.09 -11.29
C VAL A 64 9.47 10.69 -10.78
N VAL A 65 9.48 11.02 -9.50
CA VAL A 65 10.69 11.45 -8.78
C VAL A 65 11.08 10.42 -7.73
N SER A 66 12.38 10.15 -7.64
CA SER A 66 12.93 9.34 -6.56
C SER A 66 13.02 10.16 -5.27
N THR A 67 12.73 9.51 -4.15
CA THR A 67 12.76 10.10 -2.81
C THR A 67 13.55 9.24 -1.84
N ALA A 68 13.72 9.72 -0.61
CA ALA A 68 14.36 8.94 0.46
C ALA A 68 13.50 7.73 0.96
N GLY A 69 12.34 7.50 0.34
CA GLY A 69 11.34 6.51 0.73
C GLY A 69 10.06 7.17 1.21
N ILE A 70 9.21 6.42 1.90
CA ILE A 70 7.87 6.87 2.31
C ILE A 70 7.89 8.19 3.08
N THR A 71 8.80 8.37 4.03
CA THR A 71 8.94 9.65 4.75
C THR A 71 9.28 10.82 3.83
N GLY A 72 10.15 10.60 2.84
CA GLY A 72 10.44 11.62 1.82
C GLY A 72 9.24 11.94 0.92
N ASN A 73 8.38 10.95 0.65
CA ASN A 73 7.13 11.18 -0.07
C ASN A 73 6.20 12.10 0.72
N LEU A 74 6.06 11.85 2.03
CA LEU A 74 5.22 12.68 2.91
C LEU A 74 5.75 14.09 3.09
N ASP A 75 7.09 14.26 3.21
CA ASP A 75 7.72 15.57 3.26
C ASP A 75 7.35 16.40 2.02
N ILE A 76 7.47 15.81 0.82
CA ILE A 76 7.12 16.47 -0.43
C ILE A 76 5.62 16.76 -0.52
N ALA A 77 4.75 15.80 -0.16
CA ALA A 77 3.31 16.00 -0.19
C ALA A 77 2.86 17.15 0.74
N LYS A 78 3.51 17.28 1.90
CA LYS A 78 3.26 18.37 2.84
C LYS A 78 3.71 19.73 2.30
N GLU A 79 4.89 19.79 1.66
CA GLU A 79 5.48 21.03 1.13
C GLU A 79 4.82 21.50 -0.17
N LYS A 80 4.46 20.56 -1.05
CA LYS A 80 3.90 20.83 -2.39
C LYS A 80 2.58 20.08 -2.61
N PRO A 81 1.57 20.39 -1.79
CA PRO A 81 0.34 19.58 -1.66
C PRO A 81 -0.53 19.52 -2.92
N LYS A 82 -0.31 20.44 -3.85
CA LYS A 82 -1.12 20.51 -5.09
C LYS A 82 -0.46 19.82 -6.28
N ASP A 83 0.82 19.49 -6.17
CA ASP A 83 1.62 19.06 -7.33
C ASP A 83 2.11 17.61 -7.21
N TYR A 84 1.98 17.00 -6.03
CA TYR A 84 2.51 15.67 -5.76
C TYR A 84 1.45 14.69 -5.28
N ILE A 85 1.49 13.49 -5.85
CA ILE A 85 0.97 12.27 -5.24
C ILE A 85 2.14 11.39 -4.84
N GLY A 86 1.92 10.43 -3.98
CA GLY A 86 2.97 9.51 -3.55
C GLY A 86 2.43 8.20 -3.03
N VAL A 87 3.31 7.38 -2.48
CA VAL A 87 2.94 6.18 -1.74
C VAL A 87 3.20 6.38 -0.25
N ASP A 88 2.31 5.86 0.57
CA ASP A 88 2.44 5.82 2.02
C ASP A 88 2.18 4.40 2.54
N SER A 89 2.67 4.12 3.76
CA SER A 89 2.37 2.91 4.51
C SER A 89 2.33 3.22 6.01
N PHE A 90 1.30 3.93 6.45
CA PHE A 90 1.10 4.42 7.82
C PHE A 90 2.12 5.45 8.34
N ALA A 91 3.15 5.80 7.57
CA ALA A 91 4.22 6.67 8.05
C ALA A 91 3.76 8.10 8.41
N HIS A 92 2.62 8.57 7.86
CA HIS A 92 2.03 9.87 8.24
C HIS A 92 1.68 9.94 9.72
N ILE A 93 1.40 8.82 10.36
CA ILE A 93 1.09 8.73 11.78
C ILE A 93 2.28 9.16 12.63
N HIS A 94 3.48 8.93 12.12
CA HIS A 94 4.72 9.31 12.76
C HIS A 94 4.99 10.83 12.74
N TYR A 95 4.15 11.60 12.06
CA TYR A 95 4.19 13.07 12.02
C TYR A 95 3.32 13.72 13.09
N ARG A 96 3.05 13.04 14.19
CA ARG A 96 2.26 13.58 15.29
C ARG A 96 3.13 13.93 16.51
N PRO A 97 2.63 14.80 17.42
CA PRO A 97 3.30 15.07 18.70
C PRO A 97 3.50 13.78 19.49
N GLY A 98 4.67 13.65 20.14
CA GLY A 98 5.05 12.46 20.91
C GLY A 98 5.66 11.34 20.07
N HIS A 99 5.69 11.46 18.76
CA HIS A 99 6.42 10.54 17.88
C HIS A 99 7.78 11.14 17.49
N PRO A 100 8.89 10.37 17.45
CA PRO A 100 10.23 10.89 17.16
C PRO A 100 10.36 11.68 15.87
N TRP A 101 9.49 11.42 14.89
CA TRP A 101 9.46 12.15 13.61
C TRP A 101 8.55 13.37 13.66
N GLY A 102 7.44 13.31 14.39
CA GLY A 102 6.52 14.42 14.57
C GLY A 102 7.17 15.61 15.26
N GLU A 103 8.07 15.38 16.21
CA GLU A 103 8.84 16.43 16.87
C GLU A 103 9.73 17.22 15.92
N LYS A 104 10.29 16.54 14.91
CA LYS A 104 11.20 17.17 13.92
C LYS A 104 10.49 17.77 12.72
N ARG A 105 9.36 17.18 12.28
CA ARG A 105 8.68 17.50 11.04
C ARG A 105 7.34 18.19 11.21
N GLY A 106 6.83 18.25 12.43
CA GLY A 106 5.51 18.75 12.76
C GLY A 106 4.38 17.83 12.32
N THR A 107 3.17 18.13 12.76
CA THR A 107 1.98 17.32 12.45
C THR A 107 1.60 17.45 10.97
N TYR A 108 1.20 16.32 10.36
CA TYR A 108 0.64 16.28 9.01
C TYR A 108 -0.66 15.47 9.00
N THR A 109 -1.77 16.14 8.75
CA THR A 109 -3.12 15.56 8.76
C THR A 109 -3.82 15.64 7.40
N GLY A 110 -3.16 16.23 6.41
CA GLY A 110 -3.73 16.47 5.07
C GLY A 110 -3.72 15.25 4.15
N MET A 111 -3.06 14.16 4.52
CA MET A 111 -2.96 12.97 3.70
C MET A 111 -4.34 12.31 3.48
N ARG A 112 -4.61 11.93 2.23
CA ARG A 112 -5.83 11.25 1.80
C ARG A 112 -5.50 10.07 0.92
N PHE A 113 -6.23 8.97 1.14
CA PHE A 113 -6.13 7.73 0.38
C PHE A 113 -6.67 7.88 -1.05
N ILE A 114 -6.00 7.26 -2.01
CA ILE A 114 -6.45 7.14 -3.40
C ILE A 114 -6.79 5.69 -3.72
N ALA A 115 -5.81 4.79 -3.64
CA ALA A 115 -5.96 3.37 -3.93
C ALA A 115 -4.88 2.54 -3.22
N ASN A 116 -5.21 1.32 -2.83
CA ASN A 116 -4.24 0.35 -2.34
C ASN A 116 -3.31 -0.10 -3.49
N VAL A 117 -2.05 -0.33 -3.19
CA VAL A 117 -1.02 -0.69 -4.18
C VAL A 117 -0.49 -2.09 -3.93
N SER A 118 -0.09 -2.38 -2.70
CA SER A 118 0.60 -3.62 -2.35
C SER A 118 0.61 -3.83 -0.85
N SER A 119 1.11 -4.99 -0.43
CA SER A 119 1.36 -5.26 0.97
C SER A 119 2.60 -6.12 1.16
N GLU A 120 3.20 -5.98 2.33
CA GLU A 120 4.31 -6.78 2.81
C GLU A 120 3.94 -7.39 4.14
N THR A 121 3.83 -8.72 4.18
CA THR A 121 3.54 -9.45 5.42
C THR A 121 4.79 -9.51 6.29
N GLN A 122 4.64 -9.11 7.54
CA GLN A 122 5.69 -9.13 8.55
C GLN A 122 5.46 -10.29 9.51
N CYS A 123 6.52 -11.04 9.79
CA CYS A 123 6.53 -12.03 10.87
C CYS A 123 7.92 -12.14 11.49
N LEU A 124 7.98 -12.68 12.71
CA LEU A 124 9.22 -13.07 13.35
C LEU A 124 9.67 -14.43 12.82
N ILE A 125 10.97 -14.55 12.53
CA ILE A 125 11.56 -15.82 12.13
C ILE A 125 12.78 -16.15 13.02
N THR A 126 13.06 -17.45 13.17
CA THR A 126 14.15 -17.99 13.99
C THR A 126 14.61 -19.34 13.45
N TYR A 127 15.82 -19.76 13.83
CA TYR A 127 16.28 -21.16 13.65
C TYR A 127 15.99 -22.04 14.88
N ASP A 128 15.60 -21.44 16.02
CA ASP A 128 15.31 -22.19 17.26
C ASP A 128 13.85 -22.66 17.26
N SER A 129 13.62 -23.94 17.02
CA SER A 129 12.29 -24.55 17.08
C SER A 129 11.63 -24.52 18.46
N GLY A 130 12.36 -24.16 19.49
CA GLY A 130 11.86 -23.94 20.85
C GLY A 130 11.15 -22.59 21.04
N ILE A 131 11.44 -21.60 20.17
CA ILE A 131 10.77 -20.30 20.18
C ILE A 131 9.48 -20.41 19.35
N LYS A 132 8.33 -20.50 20.01
CA LYS A 132 7.03 -20.75 19.37
C LYS A 132 6.07 -19.55 19.42
N LYS A 133 6.29 -18.62 20.33
CA LYS A 133 5.48 -17.42 20.53
C LYS A 133 6.37 -16.24 20.92
N VAL A 134 5.84 -15.03 20.77
CA VAL A 134 6.59 -13.79 21.02
C VAL A 134 7.18 -13.76 22.43
N GLN A 135 6.47 -14.30 23.44
CA GLN A 135 6.94 -14.32 24.84
C GLN A 135 8.20 -15.17 25.06
N ASP A 136 8.47 -16.15 24.19
CA ASP A 136 9.66 -17.01 24.28
C ASP A 136 10.94 -16.25 23.87
N LEU A 137 10.80 -15.02 23.35
CA LEU A 137 11.92 -14.14 23.05
C LEU A 137 12.54 -13.49 24.28
N ALA A 138 11.94 -13.57 25.47
CA ALA A 138 12.49 -13.00 26.69
C ALA A 138 13.92 -13.53 26.94
N GLY A 139 14.89 -12.63 27.13
CA GLY A 139 16.31 -12.93 27.29
C GLY A 139 17.08 -13.15 25.98
N LYS A 140 16.41 -13.12 24.84
CA LYS A 140 17.00 -13.34 23.51
C LYS A 140 17.47 -12.04 22.85
N THR A 141 18.28 -12.19 21.80
CA THR A 141 18.72 -11.07 20.94
C THR A 141 17.86 -11.03 19.70
N VAL A 142 17.19 -9.90 19.42
CA VAL A 142 16.21 -9.77 18.33
C VAL A 142 16.58 -8.59 17.43
N ASP A 143 16.69 -8.82 16.11
CA ASP A 143 16.77 -7.72 15.15
C ASP A 143 15.37 -7.23 14.80
N VAL A 144 15.15 -5.94 14.98
CA VAL A 144 13.84 -5.29 14.75
C VAL A 144 13.82 -4.38 13.55
N GLY A 145 14.84 -4.43 12.71
CA GLY A 145 14.93 -3.60 11.52
C GLY A 145 15.92 -2.43 11.66
N ARG A 146 15.90 -1.50 10.74
CA ARG A 146 16.83 -0.37 10.70
C ARG A 146 16.42 0.71 11.70
N LYS A 147 17.37 1.20 12.50
CA LYS A 147 17.11 2.29 13.44
C LYS A 147 16.52 3.52 12.73
N GLY A 148 15.36 3.98 13.18
CA GLY A 148 14.65 5.13 12.61
C GLY A 148 13.84 4.83 11.33
N ALA A 149 13.72 3.58 10.92
CA ALA A 149 12.76 3.19 9.89
C ALA A 149 11.34 3.07 10.46
N ALA A 150 10.32 3.31 9.63
CA ALA A 150 8.93 3.28 10.05
C ALA A 150 8.53 1.91 10.61
N ASN A 151 8.79 0.86 9.84
CA ASN A 151 8.50 -0.51 10.21
C ASN A 151 9.19 -0.96 11.51
N THR A 152 10.36 -0.43 11.84
CA THR A 152 11.04 -0.73 13.12
C THR A 152 10.21 -0.26 14.31
N VAL A 153 9.49 0.85 14.15
CA VAL A 153 8.58 1.36 15.20
C VAL A 153 7.43 0.39 15.40
N ASP A 154 6.86 -0.12 14.30
CA ASP A 154 5.78 -1.11 14.36
C ASP A 154 6.27 -2.44 14.98
N HIS A 155 7.47 -2.89 14.62
CA HIS A 155 8.09 -4.08 15.20
C HIS A 155 8.29 -3.94 16.71
N MET A 156 8.78 -2.79 17.17
CA MET A 156 8.96 -2.52 18.59
C MET A 156 7.63 -2.45 19.33
N ALA A 157 6.61 -1.81 18.74
CA ALA A 157 5.27 -1.74 19.32
C ALA A 157 4.64 -3.12 19.51
N VAL A 158 4.86 -4.03 18.55
CA VAL A 158 4.45 -5.43 18.68
C VAL A 158 5.14 -6.08 19.88
N LEU A 159 6.47 -6.00 19.99
CA LEU A 159 7.20 -6.57 21.12
C LEU A 159 6.77 -5.97 22.48
N GLU A 160 6.50 -4.66 22.52
CA GLU A 160 5.99 -3.96 23.70
C GLU A 160 4.62 -4.48 24.11
N LYS A 161 3.70 -4.63 23.14
CA LYS A 161 2.34 -5.13 23.38
C LYS A 161 2.32 -6.54 23.98
N TYR A 162 3.32 -7.37 23.62
CA TYR A 162 3.52 -8.70 24.20
C TYR A 162 4.33 -8.70 25.52
N GLY A 163 4.75 -7.52 26.01
CA GLY A 163 5.49 -7.37 27.27
C GLY A 163 6.89 -7.96 27.23
N VAL A 164 7.54 -7.97 26.07
CA VAL A 164 8.91 -8.52 25.89
C VAL A 164 9.93 -7.49 25.44
N LEU A 165 9.53 -6.28 25.05
CA LEU A 165 10.44 -5.26 24.50
C LEU A 165 11.59 -4.94 25.45
N ASP A 166 11.32 -4.80 26.74
CA ASP A 166 12.29 -4.54 27.81
C ASP A 166 13.09 -5.78 28.26
N LYS A 167 12.71 -6.97 27.77
CA LYS A 167 13.31 -8.26 28.10
C LYS A 167 14.20 -8.83 27.01
N VAL A 168 14.27 -8.18 25.84
CA VAL A 168 15.08 -8.61 24.70
C VAL A 168 16.26 -7.66 24.50
N LYS A 169 17.36 -8.19 23.95
CA LYS A 169 18.46 -7.37 23.47
C LYS A 169 18.15 -6.97 22.02
N LEU A 170 17.86 -5.68 21.80
CA LEU A 170 17.53 -5.16 20.48
C LEU A 170 18.78 -4.96 19.61
N VAL A 171 18.68 -5.39 18.34
CA VAL A 171 19.64 -5.16 17.26
C VAL A 171 18.93 -4.42 16.12
N TYR A 172 19.63 -3.54 15.42
CA TYR A 172 19.04 -2.66 14.40
C TYR A 172 19.87 -2.72 13.11
N THR A 173 19.50 -3.61 12.18
CA THR A 173 20.23 -3.75 10.90
C THR A 173 19.36 -3.68 9.66
N GLY A 174 18.10 -4.01 9.76
CA GLY A 174 17.16 -4.12 8.63
C GLY A 174 17.17 -5.54 8.03
N TYR A 175 16.22 -5.82 7.14
CA TYR A 175 15.92 -7.19 6.70
C TYR A 175 17.15 -7.96 6.22
N GLY A 176 17.97 -7.41 5.31
CA GLY A 176 19.20 -8.09 4.85
C GLY A 176 20.19 -8.33 5.98
N GLY A 177 20.53 -7.29 6.74
CA GLY A 177 21.44 -7.41 7.86
C GLY A 177 20.91 -8.28 9.01
N GLY A 178 19.59 -8.29 9.24
CA GLY A 178 18.93 -9.18 10.19
C GLY A 178 19.00 -10.64 9.76
N ALA A 179 18.79 -10.91 8.46
CA ALA A 179 18.97 -12.23 7.87
C ALA A 179 20.41 -12.74 8.04
N ASP A 180 21.41 -11.91 7.69
CA ASP A 180 22.82 -12.27 7.83
C ASP A 180 23.16 -12.58 9.30
N LYS A 181 22.75 -11.73 10.23
CA LYS A 181 22.98 -11.93 11.67
C LYS A 181 22.29 -13.18 12.22
N LEU A 182 21.07 -13.46 11.78
CA LEU A 182 20.37 -14.69 12.15
C LEU A 182 21.13 -15.92 11.60
N LYS A 183 21.58 -15.85 10.35
CA LYS A 183 22.37 -16.91 9.72
C LYS A 183 23.67 -17.16 10.45
N ASP A 184 24.34 -16.11 10.92
CA ASP A 184 25.61 -16.19 11.65
C ASP A 184 25.42 -16.51 13.14
N GLY A 185 24.19 -16.62 13.65
CA GLY A 185 23.89 -16.90 15.06
C GLY A 185 24.19 -15.72 16.01
N LEU A 186 24.22 -14.49 15.46
CA LEU A 186 24.43 -13.25 16.21
C LEU A 186 23.13 -12.66 16.77
N VAL A 187 21.99 -13.11 16.27
CA VAL A 187 20.66 -12.87 16.82
C VAL A 187 19.88 -14.17 16.87
N ASP A 188 18.95 -14.28 17.82
CA ASP A 188 18.11 -15.47 17.99
C ASP A 188 16.86 -15.43 17.10
N ALA A 189 16.38 -14.22 16.78
CA ALA A 189 15.24 -14.00 15.90
C ALA A 189 15.36 -12.66 15.16
N THR A 190 14.67 -12.54 14.05
CA THR A 190 14.56 -11.28 13.29
C THR A 190 13.14 -11.08 12.75
N MET A 191 12.71 -9.83 12.65
CA MET A 191 11.55 -9.46 11.86
C MET A 191 11.91 -9.59 10.37
N MET A 192 11.03 -10.26 9.61
CA MET A 192 11.22 -10.46 8.19
C MET A 192 9.94 -10.18 7.42
N MET A 193 10.10 -9.78 6.16
CA MET A 193 8.98 -9.48 5.27
C MET A 193 8.84 -10.52 4.17
N PHE A 194 7.60 -10.71 3.74
CA PHE A 194 7.18 -11.48 2.58
C PHE A 194 6.32 -10.61 1.70
N ASP A 195 6.49 -10.70 0.39
CA ASP A 195 5.54 -10.09 -0.53
C ASP A 195 4.21 -10.83 -0.41
N HIS A 196 3.14 -10.08 -0.16
CA HIS A 196 1.80 -10.63 -0.08
C HIS A 196 1.01 -10.25 -1.34
N ILE A 197 0.65 -11.22 -2.14
CA ILE A 197 -0.25 -11.07 -3.28
C ILE A 197 -1.63 -11.55 -2.86
N TYR A 198 -2.50 -10.60 -2.60
CA TYR A 198 -3.84 -10.85 -2.09
C TYR A 198 -4.64 -11.87 -2.91
N PRO A 199 -5.46 -12.72 -2.28
CA PRO A 199 -5.74 -12.72 -0.83
C PRO A 199 -4.80 -13.59 0.02
N ASP A 200 -4.09 -14.58 -0.57
CA ASP A 200 -3.47 -15.69 0.17
C ASP A 200 -2.13 -16.18 -0.38
N LYS A 201 -1.57 -15.48 -1.37
CA LYS A 201 -0.28 -15.86 -1.94
C LYS A 201 0.86 -15.06 -1.30
N PHE A 202 1.77 -15.77 -0.65
CA PHE A 202 2.97 -15.21 -0.02
C PHE A 202 4.21 -15.62 -0.82
N THR A 203 5.09 -14.66 -1.09
CA THR A 203 6.32 -14.92 -1.86
C THR A 203 7.53 -14.57 -1.01
N LYS A 204 8.47 -15.52 -0.92
CA LYS A 204 9.74 -15.31 -0.23
C LYS A 204 10.63 -14.39 -1.05
N GLY A 205 11.26 -13.44 -0.35
CA GLY A 205 12.34 -12.66 -0.93
C GLY A 205 13.69 -13.39 -0.81
N GLY A 206 14.69 -12.96 -1.57
CA GLY A 206 16.03 -13.58 -1.58
C GLY A 206 16.71 -13.68 -0.21
N PHE A 207 16.34 -12.84 0.76
CA PHE A 207 16.85 -12.94 2.13
C PHE A 207 16.37 -14.22 2.83
N ILE A 208 15.12 -14.62 2.62
CA ILE A 208 14.56 -15.84 3.20
C ILE A 208 15.16 -17.06 2.54
N GLU A 209 15.28 -17.07 1.21
CA GLU A 209 15.92 -18.15 0.46
C GLU A 209 17.38 -18.35 0.91
N ASN A 210 18.11 -17.25 1.16
CA ASN A 210 19.46 -17.32 1.70
C ASN A 210 19.52 -17.93 3.11
N LEU A 211 18.54 -17.62 3.97
CA LEU A 211 18.46 -18.23 5.30
C LEU A 211 18.22 -19.75 5.22
N GLU A 212 17.35 -20.20 4.34
CA GLU A 212 17.00 -21.61 4.16
C GLU A 212 18.20 -22.47 3.71
N THR A 213 19.24 -21.87 3.12
CA THR A 213 20.48 -22.59 2.79
C THR A 213 21.24 -23.12 4.01
N LYS A 214 21.02 -22.54 5.20
CA LYS A 214 21.63 -23.01 6.46
C LYS A 214 20.79 -24.10 7.14
N GLY A 215 19.48 -24.03 7.01
CA GLY A 215 18.56 -24.96 7.66
C GLY A 215 17.13 -24.43 7.72
N PRO A 216 16.24 -25.20 8.33
CA PRO A 216 14.84 -24.81 8.44
C PRO A 216 14.67 -23.57 9.33
N ILE A 217 13.87 -22.63 8.88
CA ILE A 217 13.44 -21.46 9.66
C ILE A 217 12.03 -21.69 10.20
N TYR A 218 11.75 -21.15 11.39
CA TYR A 218 10.46 -21.26 12.05
C TYR A 218 9.81 -19.89 12.13
N TYR A 219 8.51 -19.85 11.94
CA TYR A 219 7.69 -18.63 11.89
C TYR A 219 6.93 -18.46 13.20
N ILE A 220 6.99 -17.27 13.76
CA ILE A 220 6.33 -16.93 15.02
C ILE A 220 5.18 -16.00 14.69
N GLY A 221 3.96 -16.47 14.93
CA GLY A 221 2.73 -15.71 14.70
C GLY A 221 2.38 -14.77 15.85
N PHE A 222 1.30 -14.02 15.63
CA PHE A 222 0.76 -13.03 16.55
C PHE A 222 -0.73 -13.34 16.84
N ASP A 223 -1.36 -12.58 17.74
CA ASP A 223 -2.80 -12.63 17.97
C ASP A 223 -3.50 -11.56 17.14
N ARG A 224 -4.56 -11.93 16.41
CA ARG A 224 -5.34 -11.02 15.57
C ARG A 224 -5.80 -9.78 16.33
N ASP A 225 -6.38 -9.96 17.53
CA ASP A 225 -6.92 -8.85 18.31
C ASP A 225 -5.83 -7.92 18.81
N THR A 226 -4.65 -8.45 19.14
CA THR A 226 -3.47 -7.65 19.47
C THR A 226 -3.03 -6.78 18.31
N LEU A 227 -3.00 -7.33 17.10
CA LEU A 227 -2.65 -6.59 15.88
C LEU A 227 -3.69 -5.51 15.56
N LEU A 228 -5.00 -5.80 15.70
CA LEU A 228 -6.07 -4.82 15.51
C LEU A 228 -5.96 -3.67 16.52
N GLN A 229 -5.67 -3.96 17.79
CA GLN A 229 -5.48 -2.91 18.80
C GLN A 229 -4.30 -2.01 18.46
N LEU A 230 -3.19 -2.56 17.98
CA LEU A 230 -2.04 -1.79 17.52
C LEU A 230 -2.40 -0.94 16.30
N ARG A 231 -3.07 -1.52 15.29
CA ARG A 231 -3.55 -0.78 14.13
C ARG A 231 -4.44 0.39 14.53
N ASP A 232 -5.40 0.15 15.42
CA ASP A 232 -6.32 1.18 15.91
C ASP A 232 -5.63 2.24 16.78
N SER A 233 -4.44 1.92 17.29
CA SER A 233 -3.51 2.85 17.93
C SER A 233 -2.51 3.44 16.94
N GLU A 234 -2.82 3.34 15.62
CA GLU A 234 -2.09 3.97 14.52
C GLU A 234 -0.72 3.35 14.20
N TYR A 235 -0.55 2.05 14.43
CA TYR A 235 0.60 1.29 13.93
C TYR A 235 0.24 0.55 12.63
N ALA A 236 1.23 0.32 11.77
CA ALA A 236 1.05 -0.39 10.51
C ALA A 236 0.97 -1.92 10.74
N THR A 237 -0.08 -2.38 11.42
CA THR A 237 -0.24 -3.78 11.81
C THR A 237 -1.61 -4.32 11.39
N VAL A 238 -1.90 -4.29 10.09
CA VAL A 238 -3.14 -4.88 9.56
C VAL A 238 -3.05 -6.41 9.68
N PRO A 239 -3.90 -7.07 10.47
CA PRO A 239 -3.81 -8.52 10.64
C PRO A 239 -4.10 -9.25 9.34
N VAL A 240 -3.31 -10.27 9.06
CA VAL A 240 -3.47 -11.17 7.92
C VAL A 240 -3.40 -12.62 8.36
N TRP A 241 -4.34 -13.42 7.87
CA TRP A 241 -4.32 -14.85 8.06
C TRP A 241 -3.40 -15.51 7.04
N VAL A 242 -2.37 -16.18 7.51
CA VAL A 242 -1.44 -16.94 6.69
C VAL A 242 -1.83 -18.42 6.78
N PRO A 243 -2.34 -19.02 5.70
CA PRO A 243 -2.70 -20.43 5.69
C PRO A 243 -1.51 -21.33 6.01
N ALA A 244 -1.79 -22.50 6.54
CA ALA A 244 -0.74 -23.49 6.78
C ALA A 244 0.08 -23.77 5.50
N ARG A 245 1.40 -23.77 5.61
CA ARG A 245 2.35 -24.02 4.53
C ARG A 245 2.42 -22.96 3.42
N ALA A 246 1.73 -21.82 3.62
CA ALA A 246 1.72 -20.74 2.61
C ALA A 246 3.08 -20.03 2.51
N MET A 247 3.80 -19.88 3.63
CA MET A 247 5.16 -19.31 3.64
C MET A 247 6.22 -20.38 3.42
N ASP A 248 6.10 -21.51 4.09
CA ASP A 248 7.01 -22.64 3.92
C ASP A 248 6.29 -23.98 4.18
N PRO A 249 6.34 -24.96 3.24
CA PRO A 249 5.64 -26.23 3.38
C PRO A 249 6.17 -27.12 4.50
N ASN A 250 7.41 -26.93 4.93
CA ASN A 250 8.09 -27.81 5.88
C ASN A 250 8.13 -27.22 7.29
N THR A 251 8.34 -25.90 7.40
CA THR A 251 8.61 -25.21 8.67
C THR A 251 7.48 -24.31 9.15
N GLN A 252 6.41 -24.20 8.35
CA GLN A 252 5.15 -23.55 8.73
C GLN A 252 3.98 -24.55 8.63
N PRO A 253 3.94 -25.60 9.46
CA PRO A 253 2.94 -26.66 9.36
C PRO A 253 1.54 -26.22 9.78
N GLN A 254 1.42 -25.12 10.50
CA GLN A 254 0.16 -24.56 10.99
C GLN A 254 -0.06 -23.16 10.42
N ALA A 255 -1.33 -22.79 10.26
CA ALA A 255 -1.71 -21.43 9.95
C ALA A 255 -1.37 -20.51 11.12
N LEU A 256 -1.12 -19.24 10.82
CA LEU A 256 -0.78 -18.23 11.82
C LEU A 256 -1.35 -16.85 11.44
N TRP A 257 -1.50 -15.99 12.43
CA TRP A 257 -1.70 -14.57 12.19
C TRP A 257 -0.33 -13.88 12.07
N ALA A 258 -0.14 -13.17 10.97
CA ALA A 258 0.93 -12.21 10.77
C ALA A 258 0.29 -10.82 10.59
N TYR A 259 1.08 -9.81 10.27
CA TYR A 259 0.51 -8.52 9.93
C TYR A 259 1.10 -7.97 8.65
N ASP A 260 0.25 -7.32 7.90
CA ASP A 260 0.62 -6.60 6.69
C ASP A 260 0.94 -5.14 7.01
N ILE A 261 1.93 -4.63 6.31
CA ILE A 261 2.17 -3.20 6.16
C ILE A 261 1.71 -2.83 4.75
N PRO A 262 0.45 -2.41 4.59
CA PRO A 262 -0.08 -2.06 3.28
C PRO A 262 0.53 -0.77 2.78
N THR A 263 0.74 -0.70 1.48
CA THR A 263 1.19 0.50 0.77
C THR A 263 0.08 0.98 -0.15
N PHE A 264 -0.17 2.28 -0.17
CA PHE A 264 -1.28 2.88 -0.89
C PHE A 264 -0.88 4.23 -1.50
N TYR A 265 -1.50 4.58 -2.63
CA TYR A 265 -1.36 5.91 -3.21
C TYR A 265 -2.10 6.94 -2.38
N ILE A 266 -1.45 8.09 -2.21
CA ILE A 266 -1.95 9.22 -1.44
C ILE A 266 -1.88 10.51 -2.25
N ALA A 267 -2.76 11.45 -1.88
CA ALA A 267 -2.63 12.87 -2.20
C ALA A 267 -2.90 13.71 -0.95
N ASP A 268 -2.46 14.94 -0.94
CA ASP A 268 -2.89 15.93 0.06
C ASP A 268 -4.35 16.37 -0.24
N GLU A 269 -5.13 16.63 0.79
CA GLU A 269 -6.54 17.08 0.66
C GLU A 269 -6.71 18.37 -0.15
N ARG A 270 -5.64 19.14 -0.32
CA ARG A 270 -5.61 20.40 -1.11
C ARG A 270 -5.35 20.17 -2.59
N MET A 271 -5.05 18.92 -3.01
CA MET A 271 -4.96 18.62 -4.43
C MET A 271 -6.34 18.73 -5.06
N ASP A 272 -6.36 19.19 -6.29
CA ASP A 272 -7.58 19.38 -7.05
C ASP A 272 -8.39 18.07 -7.20
N GLU A 273 -9.70 18.17 -6.94
CA GLU A 273 -10.61 17.02 -6.94
C GLU A 273 -10.67 16.31 -8.29
N ASP A 274 -10.75 17.06 -9.39
CA ASP A 274 -10.78 16.50 -10.74
C ASP A 274 -9.48 15.79 -11.09
N THR A 275 -8.34 16.29 -10.59
CA THR A 275 -7.03 15.65 -10.77
C THR A 275 -6.99 14.29 -10.10
N VAL A 276 -7.41 14.20 -8.85
CA VAL A 276 -7.41 12.91 -8.12
C VAL A 276 -8.50 11.99 -8.64
N TYR A 277 -9.64 12.51 -9.05
CA TYR A 277 -10.68 11.72 -9.74
C TYR A 277 -10.09 11.02 -10.98
N GLU A 278 -9.42 11.78 -11.86
CA GLU A 278 -8.81 11.25 -13.08
C GLU A 278 -7.74 10.21 -12.78
N ILE A 279 -6.90 10.44 -11.79
CA ILE A 279 -5.90 9.45 -11.34
C ILE A 279 -6.58 8.18 -10.86
N THR A 280 -7.62 8.31 -10.03
CA THR A 280 -8.37 7.16 -9.48
C THR A 280 -9.03 6.36 -10.60
N ARG A 281 -9.63 7.03 -11.58
CA ARG A 281 -10.20 6.41 -12.79
C ARG A 281 -9.15 5.58 -13.52
N ILE A 282 -7.99 6.17 -13.80
CA ILE A 282 -6.90 5.50 -14.52
C ILE A 282 -6.37 4.29 -13.73
N ILE A 283 -6.21 4.42 -12.42
CA ILE A 283 -5.82 3.30 -11.55
C ILE A 283 -6.87 2.20 -11.63
N TRP A 284 -8.14 2.54 -11.52
CA TRP A 284 -9.24 1.58 -11.53
C TRP A 284 -9.34 0.84 -12.87
N GLU A 285 -9.35 1.57 -13.97
CA GLU A 285 -9.48 1.02 -15.32
C GLU A 285 -8.24 0.25 -15.82
N THR A 286 -7.12 0.31 -15.10
CA THR A 286 -5.92 -0.42 -15.49
C THR A 286 -5.93 -1.82 -14.85
N PRO A 287 -5.97 -2.90 -15.66
CA PRO A 287 -5.98 -4.27 -15.17
C PRO A 287 -4.73 -4.64 -14.36
N ALA A 288 -4.86 -5.60 -13.43
CA ALA A 288 -3.77 -6.02 -12.56
C ALA A 288 -2.56 -6.60 -13.33
N ASP A 289 -2.79 -7.27 -14.45
CA ASP A 289 -1.73 -7.81 -15.29
C ASP A 289 -0.90 -6.72 -15.99
N GLU A 290 -1.48 -5.56 -16.28
CA GLU A 290 -0.73 -4.39 -16.78
C GLU A 290 0.18 -3.80 -15.69
N TRP A 291 -0.29 -3.76 -14.43
CA TRP A 291 0.52 -3.37 -13.30
C TRP A 291 1.65 -4.37 -13.01
N ALA A 292 1.37 -5.67 -13.11
CA ALA A 292 2.34 -6.74 -12.90
C ALA A 292 3.52 -6.71 -13.89
N LYS A 293 3.37 -6.08 -15.06
CA LYS A 293 4.46 -5.87 -16.02
C LYS A 293 5.54 -4.90 -15.50
N TRP A 294 5.20 -4.03 -14.55
CA TRP A 294 6.13 -3.10 -13.93
C TRP A 294 6.85 -3.70 -12.72
N HIS A 295 6.11 -4.47 -11.93
CA HIS A 295 6.65 -5.26 -10.83
C HIS A 295 5.65 -6.36 -10.48
N PRO A 296 6.09 -7.59 -10.14
CA PRO A 296 5.17 -8.71 -9.83
C PRO A 296 4.14 -8.38 -8.74
N ILE A 297 4.52 -7.57 -7.75
CA ILE A 297 3.63 -7.11 -6.68
C ILE A 297 2.44 -6.28 -7.22
N GLY A 298 2.52 -5.75 -8.44
CA GLY A 298 1.41 -5.05 -9.10
C GLY A 298 0.18 -5.92 -9.37
N ALA A 299 0.30 -7.25 -9.23
CA ALA A 299 -0.85 -8.15 -9.26
C ALA A 299 -1.88 -7.89 -8.15
N HIS A 300 -1.49 -7.15 -7.09
CA HIS A 300 -2.42 -6.66 -6.05
C HIS A 300 -3.44 -5.64 -6.55
N MET A 301 -3.11 -4.94 -7.65
CA MET A 301 -3.94 -3.87 -8.20
C MET A 301 -5.19 -4.42 -8.90
N ASN A 302 -5.94 -5.29 -8.22
CA ASN A 302 -7.22 -5.84 -8.70
C ASN A 302 -8.41 -5.10 -8.08
N GLU A 303 -9.60 -5.33 -8.62
CA GLU A 303 -10.84 -4.63 -8.25
C GLU A 303 -11.26 -4.83 -6.78
N THR A 304 -10.89 -5.93 -6.16
CA THR A 304 -11.22 -6.21 -4.76
C THR A 304 -10.39 -5.36 -3.81
N PHE A 305 -9.10 -5.17 -4.12
CA PHE A 305 -8.15 -4.57 -3.20
C PHE A 305 -7.78 -3.11 -3.51
N LYS A 306 -7.94 -2.64 -4.75
CA LYS A 306 -7.75 -1.21 -5.07
C LYS A 306 -8.51 -0.27 -4.11
N PRO A 307 -9.81 -0.52 -3.80
CA PRO A 307 -10.58 0.33 -2.89
C PRO A 307 -10.42 -0.04 -1.40
N ALA A 308 -9.59 -1.04 -1.07
CA ALA A 308 -9.40 -1.47 0.31
C ALA A 308 -8.46 -0.52 1.07
N MET A 309 -9.02 0.21 2.02
CA MET A 309 -8.26 1.15 2.86
C MET A 309 -7.55 0.40 4.00
N PRO A 310 -6.36 0.81 4.39
CA PRO A 310 -5.65 0.19 5.51
C PRO A 310 -6.46 0.18 6.82
N SER A 311 -7.29 1.20 7.02
CA SER A 311 -8.28 1.30 8.09
C SER A 311 -9.31 2.37 7.73
N LEU A 312 -10.58 2.03 7.69
CA LEU A 312 -11.67 2.99 7.50
C LEU A 312 -11.82 3.97 8.68
N LYS A 313 -11.34 3.57 9.86
CA LYS A 313 -11.39 4.40 11.07
C LYS A 313 -10.35 5.51 11.06
N LEU A 314 -9.15 5.22 10.56
CA LEU A 314 -8.00 6.11 10.65
C LEU A 314 -7.81 6.97 9.40
N TYR A 315 -8.24 6.48 8.25
CA TYR A 315 -7.99 7.11 6.96
C TYR A 315 -9.25 7.72 6.36
N LYS A 316 -9.04 8.72 5.54
CA LYS A 316 -10.08 9.30 4.68
C LYS A 316 -9.63 9.20 3.23
N ALA A 317 -10.55 8.83 2.35
CA ALA A 317 -10.30 8.92 0.92
C ALA A 317 -10.22 10.40 0.50
N HIS A 318 -9.42 10.68 -0.53
CA HIS A 318 -9.43 12.00 -1.17
C HIS A 318 -10.82 12.26 -1.79
N PRO A 319 -11.35 13.51 -1.71
CA PRO A 319 -12.68 13.81 -2.28
C PRO A 319 -12.82 13.32 -3.73
N GLY A 320 -11.84 13.56 -4.60
CA GLY A 320 -11.85 13.09 -5.99
C GLY A 320 -11.85 11.56 -6.12
N ALA A 321 -11.09 10.86 -5.27
CA ALA A 321 -11.12 9.39 -5.24
C ALA A 321 -12.48 8.88 -4.76
N LYS A 322 -13.00 9.45 -3.67
CA LYS A 322 -14.31 9.08 -3.14
C LYS A 322 -15.42 9.31 -4.15
N LYS A 323 -15.41 10.46 -4.83
CA LYS A 323 -16.37 10.77 -5.90
C LYS A 323 -16.36 9.71 -7.00
N PHE A 324 -15.16 9.31 -7.47
CA PHE A 324 -15.06 8.24 -8.47
C PHE A 324 -15.68 6.94 -7.97
N TYR A 325 -15.33 6.50 -6.76
CA TYR A 325 -15.84 5.26 -6.18
C TYR A 325 -17.36 5.30 -5.99
N ASP A 326 -17.91 6.41 -5.47
CA ASP A 326 -19.35 6.59 -5.26
C ASP A 326 -20.13 6.57 -6.60
N GLU A 327 -19.64 7.26 -7.64
CA GLU A 327 -20.29 7.32 -8.96
C GLU A 327 -20.32 5.96 -9.67
N HIS A 328 -19.36 5.08 -9.34
CA HIS A 328 -19.28 3.74 -9.92
C HIS A 328 -19.83 2.63 -9.01
N GLY A 329 -20.44 2.99 -7.86
CA GLY A 329 -21.00 2.03 -6.91
C GLY A 329 -19.95 1.14 -6.24
N ILE A 330 -18.71 1.62 -6.15
CA ILE A 330 -17.58 0.90 -5.56
C ILE A 330 -17.50 1.27 -4.07
N GLU A 331 -17.67 0.28 -3.21
CA GLU A 331 -17.57 0.45 -1.77
C GLU A 331 -16.11 0.45 -1.30
N LEU A 332 -15.72 1.47 -0.52
CA LEU A 332 -14.45 1.46 0.22
C LEU A 332 -14.56 0.47 1.38
N LYS A 333 -13.61 -0.44 1.49
CA LYS A 333 -13.60 -1.50 2.50
C LYS A 333 -12.42 -1.35 3.45
N ASP A 334 -12.57 -1.87 4.66
CA ASP A 334 -11.42 -2.04 5.56
C ASP A 334 -10.60 -3.24 5.09
N LEU A 335 -9.29 -3.06 4.92
CA LEU A 335 -8.42 -4.12 4.41
C LEU A 335 -8.39 -5.33 5.35
N ALA A 336 -8.47 -5.11 6.67
CA ALA A 336 -8.49 -6.20 7.65
C ALA A 336 -9.71 -7.12 7.53
N ASP A 337 -10.80 -6.62 6.92
CA ASP A 337 -12.00 -7.44 6.69
C ASP A 337 -11.87 -8.35 5.46
N LEU A 338 -10.80 -8.16 4.66
CA LEU A 338 -10.53 -8.93 3.45
C LEU A 338 -9.40 -9.95 3.61
N LEU A 339 -8.62 -9.89 4.71
CA LEU A 339 -7.39 -10.66 4.93
C LEU A 339 -7.54 -11.76 6.00
N HIS A 340 -8.65 -12.50 5.98
CA HIS A 340 -8.93 -13.60 6.94
C HIS A 340 -9.41 -14.89 6.25
#